data_ba266bc139fcbc90de0f589a3e81dddb
#
_entry.id   ba266bc139fcbc90de0f589a3e81dddb
#
_cell.length_a   1.000
_cell.length_b   1.000
_cell.length_c   1.000
_cell.angle_alpha   90.00
_cell.angle_beta   90.00
_cell.angle_gamma   90.00
#
_symmetry.space_group_name_H-M   'P 1'
#
loop_
_entity.id
_entity.type
_entity.pdbx_description
1 polymer ?
#
loop_
_entity_poly.entity_id
_entity_poly.type
_entity_poly.pdbx_seq_one_letter_code
_entity_poly.pdbx_strand_id
1 'polypeptide(L)' 'MPQLQEAGELTGTKDKDYNIIWFTEQCLSNVLRLETYAADAEREGDTELAEFFRRAQETSRKGADQGKELLGSRLAG' A
#
# COMPACT_ATOMS: atom_id res chain seq x y z
N MET A 1 -19.01 11.08 15.25
CA MET A 1 -19.41 10.59 14.92
C MET A 1 -19.22 9.68 14.42
N PRO A 2 -19.23 9.30 14.29
CA PRO A 2 -18.99 8.36 13.67
C PRO A 2 -19.65 7.90 12.73
N GLN A 3 -19.70 7.61 12.06
CA GLN A 3 -20.16 7.13 11.31
C GLN A 3 -20.42 6.28 11.08
N LEU A 4 -20.67 6.07 10.71
CA LEU A 4 -20.90 5.28 10.72
C LEU A 4 -21.70 4.53 9.91
N GLN A 5 -22.23 4.94 8.93
CA GLN A 5 -22.92 4.14 7.96
C GLN A 5 -21.96 3.60 6.96
N GLU A 6 -22.21 2.40 6.52
CA GLU A 6 -21.42 1.80 5.47
C GLU A 6 -21.74 2.47 4.13
N ALA A 7 -20.71 2.76 3.34
CA ALA A 7 -20.87 3.39 2.03
C ALA A 7 -21.00 2.36 0.91
N GLY A 8 -21.13 1.07 1.23
CA GLY A 8 -21.16 0.01 0.22
C GLY A 8 -22.29 0.15 -0.79
N GLU A 9 -23.40 0.72 -0.36
CA GLU A 9 -24.53 0.91 -1.29
C GLU A 9 -24.19 1.89 -2.39
N LEU A 10 -23.39 2.89 -2.08
CA LEU A 10 -22.98 3.89 -3.05
C LEU A 10 -21.90 3.38 -3.99
N THR A 11 -20.96 2.63 -3.46
CA THR A 11 -19.79 2.21 -4.24
C THR A 11 -19.97 0.86 -4.92
N GLY A 12 -20.96 0.08 -4.48
CA GLY A 12 -21.09 -1.30 -4.94
C GLY A 12 -20.11 -2.24 -4.32
N THR A 13 -19.35 -1.79 -3.31
CA THR A 13 -18.31 -2.58 -2.67
C THR A 13 -18.38 -2.34 -1.18
N LYS A 14 -18.38 -3.41 -0.39
CA LYS A 14 -18.40 -3.26 1.06
C LYS A 14 -17.18 -2.49 1.53
N ASP A 15 -17.36 -1.70 2.59
CA ASP A 15 -16.29 -0.84 3.09
C ASP A 15 -15.04 -1.62 3.44
N LYS A 16 -15.17 -2.81 4.03
CA LYS A 16 -13.98 -3.57 4.40
C LYS A 16 -13.18 -4.02 3.18
N ASP A 17 -13.86 -4.33 2.10
CA ASP A 17 -13.18 -4.73 0.86
C ASP A 17 -12.62 -3.51 0.15
N TYR A 18 -13.35 -2.40 0.17
CA TYR A 18 -12.85 -1.15 -0.37
C TYR A 18 -11.57 -0.74 0.35
N ASN A 19 -11.55 -0.92 1.67
CA ASN A 19 -10.36 -0.56 2.45
C ASN A 19 -9.15 -1.36 2.02
N ILE A 20 -9.31 -2.65 1.73
CA ILE A 20 -8.19 -3.46 1.27
C ILE A 20 -7.74 -3.04 -0.12
N ILE A 21 -8.66 -2.66 -0.99
CA ILE A 21 -8.30 -2.14 -2.31
C ILE A 21 -7.41 -0.91 -2.15
N TRP A 22 -7.84 0.04 -1.32
CA TRP A 22 -7.07 1.25 -1.13
C TRP A 22 -5.75 0.98 -0.45
N PHE A 23 -5.75 0.14 0.59
CA PHE A 23 -4.50 -0.20 1.27
C PHE A 23 -3.49 -0.79 0.27
N THR A 24 -3.95 -1.72 -0.57
CA THR A 24 -3.07 -2.35 -1.56
C THR A 24 -2.52 -1.30 -2.52
N GLU A 25 -3.37 -0.40 -2.98
CA GLU A 25 -2.93 0.66 -3.89
C GLU A 25 -1.91 1.55 -3.21
N GLN A 26 -2.13 1.91 -1.94
CA GLN A 26 -1.19 2.75 -1.21
C GLN A 26 0.15 2.06 -1.03
N CYS A 27 0.15 0.75 -0.79
CA CYS A 27 1.40 0.01 -0.69
C CYS A 27 2.17 0.03 -2.00
N LEU A 28 1.47 -0.15 -3.12
CA LEU A 28 2.11 -0.11 -4.43
C LEU A 28 2.63 1.29 -4.74
N SER A 29 1.84 2.30 -4.44
CA SER A 29 2.27 3.68 -4.65
C SER A 29 3.48 4.01 -3.79
N ASN A 30 3.51 3.47 -2.58
CA ASN A 30 4.63 3.71 -1.68
C ASN A 30 5.92 3.08 -2.19
N VAL A 31 5.80 1.91 -2.84
CA VAL A 31 6.98 1.29 -3.46
C VAL A 31 7.60 2.25 -4.48
N LEU A 32 6.77 2.91 -5.28
CA LEU A 32 7.25 3.84 -6.29
C LEU A 32 7.90 5.07 -5.65
N ARG A 33 7.27 5.63 -4.62
CA ARG A 33 7.83 6.80 -3.94
C ARG A 33 9.17 6.46 -3.28
N LEU A 34 9.24 5.28 -2.66
CA LEU A 34 10.45 4.89 -1.95
C LEU A 34 11.61 4.62 -2.89
N GLU A 35 11.31 4.22 -4.12
CA GLU A 35 12.36 4.08 -5.13
C GLU A 35 13.05 5.42 -5.36
N THR A 36 12.28 6.48 -5.50
CA THR A 36 12.85 7.82 -5.69
C THR A 36 13.60 8.28 -4.46
N TYR A 37 13.02 8.05 -3.28
CA TYR A 37 13.66 8.49 -2.03
C TYR A 37 15.01 7.80 -1.85
N ALA A 38 15.06 6.48 -2.09
CA ALA A 38 16.31 5.74 -1.94
C ALA A 38 17.35 6.22 -2.95
N ALA A 39 16.93 6.46 -4.19
CA ALA A 39 17.83 6.93 -5.22
C ALA A 39 18.40 8.31 -4.86
N ASP A 40 17.56 9.19 -4.30
CA ASP A 40 18.02 10.50 -3.88
C ASP A 40 19.07 10.38 -2.77
N ALA A 41 18.81 9.49 -1.80
CA ALA A 41 19.76 9.29 -0.70
C ALA A 41 21.07 8.71 -1.22
N GLU A 42 21.00 7.77 -2.15
CA GLU A 42 22.20 7.19 -2.75
C GLU A 42 23.02 8.24 -3.48
N ARG A 43 22.34 9.11 -4.22
CA ARG A 43 23.02 10.16 -4.96
C ARG A 43 23.77 11.12 -4.03
N GLU A 44 23.23 11.34 -2.84
CA GLU A 44 23.87 12.21 -1.84
C GLU A 44 24.91 11.46 -0.99
N GLY A 45 25.10 10.17 -1.24
CA GLY A 45 26.05 9.39 -0.46
C GLY A 45 25.55 9.01 0.92
N ASP A 46 24.26 9.15 1.19
CA ASP A 46 23.68 8.84 2.50
C ASP A 46 23.26 7.38 2.51
N THR A 47 24.21 6.50 2.75
CA THR A 47 24.00 5.07 2.69
C THR A 47 22.98 4.58 3.73
N GLU A 48 23.09 5.12 4.94
CA GLU A 48 22.18 4.72 6.01
C GLU A 48 20.73 5.02 5.65
N LEU A 49 20.49 6.21 5.12
CA LEU A 49 19.12 6.60 4.76
C LEU A 49 18.64 5.79 3.56
N ALA A 50 19.52 5.56 2.59
CA ALA A 50 19.15 4.76 1.43
C ALA A 50 18.72 3.35 1.85
N GLU A 51 19.45 2.73 2.75
CA GLU A 51 19.11 1.40 3.24
C GLU A 51 17.79 1.39 3.99
N PHE A 52 17.53 2.43 4.77
CA PHE A 52 16.26 2.56 5.46
C PHE A 52 15.10 2.58 4.46
N PHE A 53 15.23 3.39 3.41
CA PHE A 53 14.18 3.46 2.39
C PHE A 53 14.01 2.15 1.63
N ARG A 54 15.11 1.44 1.38
CA ARG A 54 15.02 0.14 0.70
C ARG A 54 14.28 -0.89 1.55
N ARG A 55 14.54 -0.89 2.87
CA ARG A 55 13.81 -1.79 3.75
C ARG A 55 12.33 -1.43 3.81
N ALA A 56 12.01 -0.15 3.87
CA ALA A 56 10.62 0.30 3.87
C ALA A 56 9.93 -0.09 2.55
N GLN A 57 10.66 0.00 1.45
CA GLN A 57 10.13 -0.39 0.14
C GLN A 57 9.76 -1.88 0.12
N GLU A 58 10.63 -2.70 0.67
CA GLU A 58 10.38 -4.14 0.72
C GLU A 58 9.16 -4.46 1.57
N THR A 59 9.03 -3.78 2.71
CA THR A 59 7.86 -3.96 3.57
C THR A 59 6.58 -3.57 2.84
N SER A 60 6.62 -2.47 2.09
CA SER A 60 5.45 -2.05 1.32
C SER A 60 5.10 -3.04 0.22
N ARG A 61 6.11 -3.62 -0.43
CA ARG A 61 5.88 -4.63 -1.45
C ARG A 61 5.20 -5.86 -0.87
N LYS A 62 5.65 -6.29 0.31
CA LYS A 62 5.02 -7.43 0.98
C LYS A 62 3.57 -7.14 1.34
N GLY A 63 3.32 -5.92 1.82
CA GLY A 63 1.94 -5.51 2.11
C GLY A 63 1.07 -5.56 0.87
N ALA A 64 1.60 -5.09 -0.25
CA ALA A 64 0.86 -5.13 -1.51
C ALA A 64 0.56 -6.56 -1.94
N ASP A 65 1.55 -7.45 -1.80
CA ASP A 65 1.35 -8.86 -2.19
C ASP A 65 0.27 -9.50 -1.34
N GLN A 66 0.28 -9.27 -0.03
CA GLN A 66 -0.73 -9.82 0.85
C GLN A 66 -2.10 -9.23 0.54
N GLY A 67 -2.15 -7.93 0.26
CA GLY A 67 -3.41 -7.28 -0.10
C GLY A 67 -3.99 -7.85 -1.38
N LYS A 68 -3.14 -8.10 -2.37
CA LYS A 68 -3.60 -8.69 -3.62
C LYS A 68 -4.17 -10.09 -3.41
N GLU A 69 -3.52 -10.89 -2.56
CA GLU A 69 -4.01 -12.23 -2.24
C GLU A 69 -5.40 -12.18 -1.61
N LEU A 70 -5.55 -11.31 -0.61
CA LEU A 70 -6.84 -11.19 0.06
C LEU A 70 -7.91 -10.69 -0.89
N LEU A 71 -7.57 -9.73 -1.74
CA LEU A 71 -8.52 -9.21 -2.71
C LEU A 71 -8.96 -10.29 -3.70
N GLY A 72 -8.00 -11.08 -4.18
CA GLY A 72 -8.33 -12.14 -5.11
C GLY A 72 -9.34 -13.10 -4.53
N SER A 73 -9.14 -13.45 -3.27
CA SER A 73 -10.04 -14.37 -2.58
C SER A 73 -11.43 -13.75 -2.36
N ARG A 74 -11.48 -12.50 -1.93
CA ARG A 74 -12.74 -11.86 -1.55
C ARG A 74 -13.55 -11.41 -2.75
N LEU A 75 -12.89 -10.92 -3.79
CA LEU A 75 -13.62 -10.42 -4.96
C LEU A 75 -14.03 -11.55 -5.89
N ALA A 76 -13.40 -12.70 -5.81
CA ALA A 76 -13.75 -13.85 -6.64
C ALA A 76 -14.98 -14.56 -6.12
N GLY A 77 -15.28 -14.42 -4.86
CA GLY A 77 -16.42 -15.07 -4.25
C GLY A 77 -17.62 -14.19 -4.21
#